data_6596727543b9a8daa8b191570dc1c585
#
_entry.id   6596727543b9a8daa8b191570dc1c585
#
_cell.length_a   1.000
_cell.length_b   1.000
_cell.length_c   1.000
_cell.angle_alpha   90.00
_cell.angle_beta   90.00
_cell.angle_gamma   90.00
#
_symmetry.space_group_name_H-M   'P 1'
#
loop_
_entity.id
_entity.type
_entity.pdbx_description
1 polymer ?
#
loop_
_entity_poly.entity_id
_entity_poly.type
_entity_poly.pdbx_seq_one_letter_code
_entity_poly.pdbx_strand_id
1 'polypeptide(L)'
;MKPSQHTYLEASSMSSWIYGNRYLSMAEMTNNAWIVYYRFSAYGWTDEAISAILANMQYESGINPGIWENLEPYAGGYGIVQWTPYTKYSAWAGTNWQNNGDRQCERIKYELDNGLQWDKTGSYVPAQYKMDFADFVQSHEDVGYLAKVWLYCYEKPRNPASKEEDRDTAGRYWYSVITGEEPPEPPEPPQPTGNVPIWLLFKFNEGR
;
A
#
# COMPACT_ATOMS: atom_id res chain seq x y z
N MET A 1 7.40 -9.49 20.78
CA MET A 1 6.59 -8.94 21.92
C MET A 1 5.72 -7.84 21.31
N LYS A 2 4.39 -8.02 21.24
CA LYS A 2 3.52 -6.96 20.68
C LYS A 2 3.75 -5.65 21.44
N PRO A 3 3.87 -4.50 20.76
CA PRO A 3 3.94 -3.20 21.43
C PRO A 3 2.73 -3.06 22.36
N SER A 4 2.94 -2.50 23.56
CA SER A 4 1.86 -2.31 24.51
C SER A 4 0.82 -1.34 23.97
N GLN A 5 -0.46 -1.46 24.37
CA GLN A 5 -1.50 -0.49 23.98
C GLN A 5 -1.13 0.95 24.30
N HIS A 6 -0.26 1.17 25.26
CA HIS A 6 0.26 2.49 25.62
C HIS A 6 1.17 3.06 24.51
N THR A 7 1.99 2.23 23.89
CA THR A 7 2.82 2.60 22.72
C THR A 7 1.96 2.94 21.49
N TYR A 8 0.80 2.26 21.33
CA TYR A 8 -0.15 2.53 20.24
C TYR A 8 -0.80 3.92 20.37
N LEU A 9 -1.19 4.31 21.58
CA LEU A 9 -1.84 5.60 21.82
C LEU A 9 -0.88 6.78 21.64
N GLU A 10 0.39 6.64 22.01
CA GLU A 10 1.41 7.68 21.83
C GLU A 10 1.78 7.88 20.36
N ALA A 11 1.91 6.80 19.60
CA ALA A 11 2.25 6.89 18.17
C ALA A 11 1.09 7.47 17.33
N SER A 12 -0.15 7.12 17.66
CA SER A 12 -1.34 7.64 16.93
C SER A 12 -1.60 9.14 17.14
N SER A 13 -1.08 9.72 18.22
CA SER A 13 -1.27 11.15 18.53
C SER A 13 -0.23 12.07 17.89
N MET A 14 0.84 11.53 17.28
CA MET A 14 2.05 12.30 16.91
C MET A 14 2.40 12.30 15.43
N SER A 15 1.81 11.44 14.62
CA SER A 15 2.19 11.35 13.20
C SER A 15 1.17 12.01 12.28
N SER A 16 1.60 13.04 11.57
CA SER A 16 0.86 13.60 10.46
C SER A 16 1.26 12.93 9.16
N TRP A 17 0.33 12.83 8.22
CA TRP A 17 0.65 12.39 6.87
C TRP A 17 1.74 13.25 6.24
N ILE A 18 2.74 12.60 5.68
CA ILE A 18 3.73 13.25 4.81
C ILE A 18 3.26 13.03 3.38
N TYR A 19 3.11 14.12 2.63
CA TYR A 19 2.53 14.08 1.29
C TYR A 19 3.13 15.13 0.36
N GLY A 20 2.80 15.02 -0.89
CA GLY A 20 3.14 15.96 -1.95
C GLY A 20 3.24 15.28 -3.30
N ASN A 21 3.22 16.04 -4.38
CA ASN A 21 3.44 15.48 -5.71
C ASN A 21 4.93 15.26 -5.95
N ARG A 22 5.50 14.37 -5.19
CA ARG A 22 6.92 13.98 -5.20
C ARG A 22 7.10 12.58 -4.62
N TYR A 23 8.24 12.01 -4.82
CA TYR A 23 8.59 10.76 -4.15
C TYR A 23 8.95 11.00 -2.69
N LEU A 24 8.57 10.07 -1.83
CA LEU A 24 8.93 10.08 -0.41
C LEU A 24 10.21 9.26 -0.18
N SER A 25 11.02 9.66 0.79
CA SER A 25 12.10 8.84 1.32
C SER A 25 11.55 7.63 2.08
N MET A 26 12.38 6.60 2.34
CA MET A 26 11.97 5.45 3.14
C MET A 26 11.47 5.85 4.54
N ALA A 27 12.14 6.80 5.20
CA ALA A 27 11.69 7.29 6.50
C ALA A 27 10.30 7.95 6.44
N GLU A 28 10.01 8.73 5.38
CA GLU A 28 8.69 9.33 5.17
C GLU A 28 7.63 8.28 4.84
N MET A 29 7.98 7.28 4.02
CA MET A 29 7.10 6.13 3.76
C MET A 29 6.80 5.36 5.04
N THR A 30 7.80 5.13 5.90
CA THR A 30 7.63 4.44 7.18
C THR A 30 6.68 5.22 8.11
N ASN A 31 6.81 6.55 8.17
CA ASN A 31 5.85 7.38 8.90
C ASN A 31 4.41 7.15 8.41
N ASN A 32 4.19 7.19 7.10
CA ASN A 32 2.86 7.00 6.52
C ASN A 32 2.37 5.55 6.67
N ALA A 33 3.26 4.56 6.58
CA ALA A 33 2.93 3.16 6.79
C ALA A 33 2.36 2.91 8.20
N TRP A 34 2.93 3.53 9.22
CA TRP A 34 2.38 3.45 10.58
C TRP A 34 0.98 4.06 10.68
N ILE A 35 0.70 5.17 10.00
CA ILE A 35 -0.64 5.76 9.98
C ILE A 35 -1.63 4.79 9.31
N VAL A 36 -1.27 4.21 8.16
CA VAL A 36 -2.08 3.18 7.47
C VAL A 36 -2.34 2.00 8.41
N TYR A 37 -1.28 1.50 9.07
CA TYR A 37 -1.39 0.40 10.01
C TYR A 37 -2.41 0.67 11.10
N TYR A 38 -2.32 1.82 11.80
CA TYR A 38 -3.27 2.16 12.85
C TYR A 38 -4.71 2.29 12.35
N ARG A 39 -4.90 2.82 11.13
CA ARG A 39 -6.23 2.93 10.53
C ARG A 39 -6.84 1.56 10.24
N PHE A 40 -6.09 0.66 9.63
CA PHE A 40 -6.61 -0.66 9.27
C PHE A 40 -6.71 -1.62 10.47
N SER A 41 -5.78 -1.53 11.42
CA SER A 41 -5.88 -2.25 12.69
C SER A 41 -7.14 -1.86 13.48
N ALA A 42 -7.56 -0.59 13.42
CA ALA A 42 -8.79 -0.14 14.03
C ALA A 42 -10.04 -0.75 13.38
N TYR A 43 -9.94 -1.24 12.13
CA TYR A 43 -10.99 -2.03 11.48
C TYR A 43 -10.91 -3.52 11.81
N GLY A 44 -9.92 -3.94 12.61
CA GLY A 44 -9.69 -5.33 12.98
C GLY A 44 -8.98 -6.16 11.91
N TRP A 45 -8.27 -5.52 10.97
CA TRP A 45 -7.49 -6.23 9.95
C TRP A 45 -6.19 -6.78 10.54
N THR A 46 -5.72 -7.91 10.03
CA THR A 46 -4.53 -8.61 10.53
C THR A 46 -3.23 -7.88 10.13
N ASP A 47 -2.16 -8.13 10.89
CA ASP A 47 -0.84 -7.57 10.62
C ASP A 47 -0.33 -8.04 9.24
N GLU A 48 -0.62 -9.30 8.87
CA GLU A 48 -0.26 -9.89 7.58
C GLU A 48 -0.99 -9.19 6.42
N ALA A 49 -2.30 -9.00 6.54
CA ALA A 49 -3.09 -8.33 5.51
C ALA A 49 -2.67 -6.86 5.33
N ILE A 50 -2.45 -6.15 6.44
CA ILE A 50 -2.00 -4.74 6.38
C ILE A 50 -0.62 -4.64 5.75
N SER A 51 0.31 -5.53 6.08
CA SER A 51 1.66 -5.56 5.50
C SER A 51 1.62 -5.85 4.00
N ALA A 52 0.75 -6.76 3.57
CA ALA A 52 0.52 -7.06 2.16
C ALA A 52 -0.03 -5.84 1.39
N ILE A 53 -0.94 -5.08 2.00
CA ILE A 53 -1.46 -3.83 1.43
C ILE A 53 -0.35 -2.77 1.34
N LEU A 54 0.44 -2.59 2.40
CA LEU A 54 1.57 -1.65 2.42
C LEU A 54 2.60 -1.97 1.33
N ALA A 55 2.88 -3.26 1.08
CA ALA A 55 3.74 -3.68 -0.02
C ALA A 55 3.25 -3.16 -1.37
N ASN A 56 1.96 -3.28 -1.63
CA ASN A 56 1.37 -2.78 -2.87
C ASN A 56 1.35 -1.25 -2.92
N MET A 57 0.95 -0.57 -1.85
CA MET A 57 0.98 0.90 -1.75
C MET A 57 2.38 1.48 -1.96
N GLN A 58 3.44 0.80 -1.47
CA GLN A 58 4.82 1.20 -1.73
C GLN A 58 5.11 1.28 -3.22
N TYR A 59 4.66 0.28 -3.97
CA TYR A 59 4.90 0.20 -5.40
C TYR A 59 3.93 1.04 -6.25
N GLU A 60 2.78 1.39 -5.75
CA GLU A 60 1.83 2.25 -6.46
C GLU A 60 2.15 3.74 -6.27
N SER A 61 2.58 4.13 -5.08
CA SER A 61 2.67 5.54 -4.71
C SER A 61 3.84 5.92 -3.80
N GLY A 62 4.61 4.95 -3.28
CA GLY A 62 5.51 5.18 -2.15
C GLY A 62 4.73 5.54 -0.87
N ILE A 63 3.54 4.96 -0.67
CA ILE A 63 2.63 5.23 0.46
C ILE A 63 2.33 6.74 0.60
N ASN A 64 2.24 7.45 -0.52
CA ASN A 64 2.10 8.90 -0.58
C ASN A 64 0.67 9.30 -0.99
N PRO A 65 -0.12 9.89 -0.10
CA PRO A 65 -1.50 10.28 -0.42
C PRO A 65 -1.61 11.50 -1.34
N GLY A 66 -0.51 12.16 -1.68
CA GLY A 66 -0.49 13.37 -2.51
C GLY A 66 0.17 13.20 -3.88
N ILE A 67 0.54 11.98 -4.26
CA ILE A 67 1.26 11.77 -5.52
C ILE A 67 0.31 11.50 -6.69
N TRP A 68 0.63 12.13 -7.82
CA TRP A 68 0.00 11.88 -9.11
C TRP A 68 0.84 10.92 -9.94
N GLU A 69 0.17 10.13 -10.78
CA GLU A 69 0.84 9.32 -11.78
C GLU A 69 1.75 10.19 -12.66
N ASN A 70 3.00 9.76 -12.84
CA ASN A 70 4.02 10.52 -13.57
C ASN A 70 4.27 11.96 -13.06
N LEU A 71 3.87 12.29 -11.85
CA LEU A 71 3.90 13.64 -11.27
C LEU A 71 3.09 14.68 -12.07
N GLU A 72 2.14 14.22 -12.90
CA GLU A 72 1.29 15.07 -13.73
C GLU A 72 -0.09 15.25 -13.08
N PRO A 73 -0.39 16.42 -12.50
CA PRO A 73 -1.67 16.67 -11.85
C PRO A 73 -2.85 16.48 -12.81
N TYR A 74 -3.89 15.81 -12.30
CA TYR A 74 -5.14 15.52 -13.00
C TYR A 74 -5.01 14.58 -14.21
N ALA A 75 -3.86 13.96 -14.40
CA ALA A 75 -3.65 12.89 -15.37
C ALA A 75 -3.51 11.53 -14.67
N GLY A 76 -4.23 10.52 -15.14
CA GLY A 76 -4.07 9.12 -14.70
C GLY A 76 -4.49 8.84 -13.27
N GLY A 77 -3.60 8.22 -12.50
CA GLY A 77 -3.82 7.75 -11.13
C GLY A 77 -3.46 8.79 -10.06
N TYR A 78 -4.02 8.58 -8.84
CA TYR A 78 -3.76 9.46 -7.70
C TYR A 78 -3.83 8.70 -6.38
N GLY A 79 -2.94 9.08 -5.45
CA GLY A 79 -2.96 8.69 -4.04
C GLY A 79 -2.37 7.32 -3.76
N ILE A 80 -2.61 6.81 -2.54
CA ILE A 80 -1.87 5.67 -1.97
C ILE A 80 -2.00 4.35 -2.76
N VAL A 81 -3.07 4.15 -3.51
CA VAL A 81 -3.27 2.98 -4.40
C VAL A 81 -3.48 3.38 -5.86
N GLN A 82 -3.13 4.60 -6.23
CA GLN A 82 -3.17 5.10 -7.60
C GLN A 82 -4.53 4.87 -8.31
N TRP A 83 -5.66 5.28 -7.68
CA TRP A 83 -6.97 5.17 -8.33
C TRP A 83 -6.94 5.78 -9.73
N THR A 84 -7.12 4.95 -10.74
CA THR A 84 -7.11 5.34 -12.16
C THR A 84 -8.48 5.09 -12.80
N PRO A 85 -9.15 6.11 -13.36
CA PRO A 85 -8.80 7.52 -13.25
C PRO A 85 -8.96 8.06 -11.81
N TYR A 86 -8.25 9.12 -11.47
CA TYR A 86 -8.28 9.73 -10.13
C TYR A 86 -9.70 10.07 -9.65
N THR A 87 -10.63 10.29 -10.58
CA THR A 87 -12.03 10.58 -10.30
C THR A 87 -12.78 9.46 -9.59
N LYS A 88 -12.27 8.21 -9.63
CA LYS A 88 -12.80 7.11 -8.81
C LYS A 88 -12.73 7.42 -7.32
N TYR A 89 -11.68 8.13 -6.91
CA TYR A 89 -11.50 8.57 -5.54
C TYR A 89 -12.12 9.95 -5.30
N SER A 90 -11.77 10.96 -6.11
CA SER A 90 -12.14 12.34 -5.84
C SER A 90 -13.64 12.59 -5.87
N ALA A 91 -14.40 11.93 -6.76
CA ALA A 91 -15.85 12.03 -6.82
C ALA A 91 -16.53 11.45 -5.57
N TRP A 92 -15.96 10.40 -4.97
CA TRP A 92 -16.46 9.83 -3.73
C TRP A 92 -16.03 10.64 -2.51
N ALA A 93 -14.78 11.11 -2.47
CA ALA A 93 -14.21 11.80 -1.32
C ALA A 93 -14.80 13.19 -1.09
N GLY A 94 -15.33 13.84 -2.14
CA GLY A 94 -15.93 15.17 -2.06
C GLY A 94 -14.90 16.29 -1.91
N THR A 95 -15.25 17.34 -1.18
CA THR A 95 -14.34 18.48 -0.93
C THR A 95 -13.12 18.06 -0.07
N ASN A 96 -11.97 18.72 -0.30
CA ASN A 96 -10.72 18.44 0.43
C ASN A 96 -10.19 17.01 0.28
N TRP A 97 -10.41 16.41 -0.89
CA TRP A 97 -9.95 15.05 -1.19
C TRP A 97 -8.43 14.95 -1.38
N GLN A 98 -7.77 16.01 -1.86
CA GLN A 98 -6.33 15.99 -2.12
C GLN A 98 -5.53 15.87 -0.83
N ASN A 99 -4.43 15.12 -0.90
CA ASN A 99 -3.48 14.93 0.21
C ASN A 99 -4.09 14.32 1.49
N ASN A 100 -5.29 13.80 1.40
CA ASN A 100 -6.03 13.29 2.56
C ASN A 100 -5.88 11.78 2.66
N GLY A 101 -4.80 11.32 3.31
CA GLY A 101 -4.52 9.90 3.47
C GLY A 101 -5.57 9.16 4.31
N ASP A 102 -6.13 9.81 5.33
CA ASP A 102 -7.20 9.22 6.13
C ASP A 102 -8.42 8.91 5.27
N ARG A 103 -8.83 9.86 4.43
CA ARG A 103 -9.95 9.68 3.52
C ARG A 103 -9.67 8.61 2.45
N GLN A 104 -8.41 8.44 2.09
CA GLN A 104 -7.98 7.36 1.18
C GLN A 104 -8.07 5.99 1.86
N CYS A 105 -7.67 5.85 3.11
CA CYS A 105 -7.88 4.62 3.88
C CYS A 105 -9.38 4.31 4.04
N GLU A 106 -10.22 5.31 4.35
CA GLU A 106 -11.68 5.15 4.39
C GLU A 106 -12.25 4.69 3.04
N ARG A 107 -11.70 5.17 1.92
CA ARG A 107 -12.13 4.75 0.59
C ARG A 107 -11.85 3.27 0.35
N ILE A 108 -10.70 2.76 0.77
CA ILE A 108 -10.39 1.32 0.65
C ILE A 108 -11.40 0.49 1.46
N LYS A 109 -11.69 0.91 2.70
CA LYS A 109 -12.72 0.26 3.52
C LYS A 109 -14.11 0.33 2.86
N TYR A 110 -14.47 1.47 2.30
CA TYR A 110 -15.73 1.64 1.57
C TYR A 110 -15.82 0.70 0.36
N GLU A 111 -14.72 0.49 -0.36
CA GLU A 111 -14.67 -0.45 -1.48
C GLU A 111 -14.92 -1.89 -1.03
N LEU A 112 -14.39 -2.30 0.13
CA LEU A 112 -14.70 -3.58 0.76
C LEU A 112 -16.19 -3.70 1.07
N ASP A 113 -16.71 -2.72 1.83
CA ASP A 113 -18.09 -2.77 2.33
C ASP A 113 -19.13 -2.80 1.20
N ASN A 114 -18.77 -2.28 0.02
CA ASN A 114 -19.67 -2.16 -1.14
C ASN A 114 -19.31 -3.10 -2.30
N GLY A 115 -18.37 -4.02 -2.12
CA GLY A 115 -17.96 -4.97 -3.16
C GLY A 115 -17.41 -4.31 -4.42
N LEU A 116 -16.75 -3.16 -4.26
CA LEU A 116 -16.12 -2.44 -5.35
C LEU A 116 -14.63 -2.83 -5.47
N GLN A 117 -14.02 -2.57 -6.60
CA GLN A 117 -12.61 -2.74 -6.92
C GLN A 117 -12.08 -4.19 -6.80
N TRP A 118 -12.43 -4.96 -5.78
CA TRP A 118 -11.97 -6.33 -5.59
C TRP A 118 -12.60 -7.28 -6.63
N ASP A 119 -11.76 -8.00 -7.38
CA ASP A 119 -12.22 -8.99 -8.35
C ASP A 119 -11.38 -10.27 -8.26
N LYS A 120 -11.90 -11.27 -7.56
CA LYS A 120 -11.31 -12.61 -7.48
C LYS A 120 -11.71 -13.53 -8.64
N THR A 121 -12.68 -13.12 -9.45
CA THR A 121 -13.30 -13.96 -10.48
C THR A 121 -12.67 -13.80 -11.86
N GLY A 122 -11.94 -12.73 -12.07
CA GLY A 122 -11.28 -12.43 -13.33
C GLY A 122 -10.42 -13.60 -13.83
N SER A 123 -10.48 -13.87 -15.13
CA SER A 123 -9.69 -14.96 -15.76
C SER A 123 -8.17 -14.75 -15.65
N TYR A 124 -7.75 -13.53 -15.41
CA TYR A 124 -6.36 -13.15 -15.18
C TYR A 124 -5.86 -13.44 -13.74
N VAL A 125 -6.77 -13.73 -12.79
CA VAL A 125 -6.43 -14.09 -11.41
C VAL A 125 -6.12 -15.58 -11.36
N PRO A 126 -4.86 -15.98 -11.04
CA PRO A 126 -4.52 -17.39 -10.84
C PRO A 126 -5.37 -18.03 -9.75
N ALA A 127 -5.69 -19.32 -9.92
CA ALA A 127 -6.60 -20.04 -9.01
C ALA A 127 -6.16 -19.95 -7.54
N GLN A 128 -4.85 -20.00 -7.29
CA GLN A 128 -4.27 -19.93 -5.94
C GLN A 128 -4.42 -18.56 -5.27
N TYR A 129 -4.67 -17.48 -6.02
CA TYR A 129 -4.84 -16.13 -5.47
C TYR A 129 -6.30 -15.68 -5.39
N LYS A 130 -7.25 -16.57 -5.70
CA LYS A 130 -8.68 -16.28 -5.60
C LYS A 130 -9.15 -16.34 -4.15
N MET A 131 -9.29 -15.18 -3.54
CA MET A 131 -9.69 -15.02 -2.13
C MET A 131 -10.78 -13.95 -2.02
N ASP A 132 -11.72 -14.09 -1.09
CA ASP A 132 -12.67 -13.03 -0.77
C ASP A 132 -11.98 -11.90 -0.02
N PHE A 133 -12.41 -10.66 -0.24
CA PHE A 133 -11.80 -9.53 0.46
C PHE A 133 -12.00 -9.62 1.99
N ALA A 134 -13.17 -10.10 2.43
CA ALA A 134 -13.43 -10.31 3.86
C ALA A 134 -12.47 -11.34 4.47
N ASP A 135 -12.18 -12.43 3.74
CA ASP A 135 -11.21 -13.43 4.17
C ASP A 135 -9.79 -12.89 4.14
N PHE A 136 -9.44 -12.10 3.12
CA PHE A 136 -8.13 -11.48 2.98
C PHE A 136 -7.78 -10.62 4.20
N VAL A 137 -8.67 -9.72 4.62
CA VAL A 137 -8.37 -8.78 5.72
C VAL A 137 -8.32 -9.46 7.10
N GLN A 138 -8.81 -10.70 7.22
CA GLN A 138 -8.76 -11.52 8.42
C GLN A 138 -7.72 -12.66 8.32
N SER A 139 -6.99 -12.74 7.22
CA SER A 139 -6.08 -13.84 6.94
C SER A 139 -4.78 -13.71 7.75
N HIS A 140 -4.29 -14.86 8.22
CA HIS A 140 -2.97 -15.05 8.82
C HIS A 140 -2.07 -15.90 7.91
N GLU A 141 -2.38 -15.99 6.64
CA GLU A 141 -1.55 -16.65 5.63
C GLU A 141 -0.23 -15.90 5.44
N ASP A 142 0.71 -16.54 4.75
CA ASP A 142 2.02 -15.94 4.43
C ASP A 142 1.86 -14.55 3.78
N VAL A 143 2.56 -13.56 4.32
CA VAL A 143 2.42 -12.17 3.88
C VAL A 143 2.81 -11.96 2.43
N GLY A 144 3.79 -12.71 1.91
CA GLY A 144 4.15 -12.65 0.49
C GLY A 144 3.06 -13.22 -0.40
N TYR A 145 2.37 -14.28 0.06
CA TYR A 145 1.19 -14.78 -0.61
C TYR A 145 0.07 -13.74 -0.62
N LEU A 146 -0.24 -13.12 0.52
CA LEU A 146 -1.28 -12.09 0.61
C LEU A 146 -0.95 -10.86 -0.25
N ALA A 147 0.31 -10.46 -0.34
CA ALA A 147 0.72 -9.36 -1.21
C ALA A 147 0.43 -9.66 -2.69
N LYS A 148 0.56 -10.91 -3.12
CA LYS A 148 0.18 -11.36 -4.46
C LYS A 148 -1.34 -11.43 -4.63
N VAL A 149 -2.09 -11.85 -3.61
CA VAL A 149 -3.56 -11.81 -3.63
C VAL A 149 -4.05 -10.37 -3.88
N TRP A 150 -3.52 -9.39 -3.14
CA TRP A 150 -3.86 -7.97 -3.35
C TRP A 150 -3.50 -7.51 -4.76
N LEU A 151 -2.30 -7.81 -5.22
CA LEU A 151 -1.81 -7.46 -6.57
C LEU A 151 -2.79 -7.92 -7.67
N TYR A 152 -3.28 -9.16 -7.57
CA TYR A 152 -4.17 -9.73 -8.59
C TYR A 152 -5.63 -9.31 -8.41
N CYS A 153 -6.13 -9.25 -7.19
CA CYS A 153 -7.55 -8.99 -6.94
C CYS A 153 -7.91 -7.50 -6.86
N TYR A 154 -6.98 -6.65 -6.39
CA TYR A 154 -7.23 -5.23 -6.19
C TYR A 154 -6.52 -4.34 -7.22
N GLU A 155 -5.19 -4.43 -7.37
CA GLU A 155 -4.39 -3.54 -8.23
C GLU A 155 -4.60 -3.86 -9.71
N LYS A 156 -4.57 -5.12 -10.09
CA LYS A 156 -4.82 -5.61 -11.46
C LYS A 156 -3.94 -4.94 -12.53
N PRO A 157 -2.62 -4.85 -12.33
CA PRO A 157 -1.74 -4.26 -13.33
C PRO A 157 -1.71 -5.10 -14.61
N ARG A 158 -1.28 -4.51 -15.72
CA ARG A 158 -1.22 -5.18 -17.03
C ARG A 158 -0.40 -6.47 -17.04
N ASN A 159 0.67 -6.56 -16.23
CA ASN A 159 1.52 -7.73 -16.11
C ASN A 159 1.83 -8.05 -14.64
N PRO A 160 0.89 -8.63 -13.90
CA PRO A 160 1.06 -8.87 -12.46
C PRO A 160 2.17 -9.87 -12.16
N ALA A 161 2.36 -10.91 -12.97
CA ALA A 161 3.35 -11.95 -12.72
C ALA A 161 4.78 -11.41 -12.61
N SER A 162 5.14 -10.37 -13.37
CA SER A 162 6.47 -9.75 -13.30
C SER A 162 6.68 -8.90 -12.03
N LYS A 163 5.68 -8.77 -11.19
CA LYS A 163 5.68 -7.94 -9.98
C LYS A 163 5.56 -8.76 -8.69
N GLU A 164 5.36 -10.07 -8.79
CA GLU A 164 5.10 -10.94 -7.64
C GLU A 164 6.25 -10.94 -6.63
N GLU A 165 7.49 -11.05 -7.10
CA GLU A 165 8.68 -11.08 -6.25
C GLU A 165 8.88 -9.78 -5.49
N ASP A 166 8.69 -8.66 -6.17
CA ASP A 166 8.75 -7.33 -5.57
C ASP A 166 7.73 -7.19 -4.44
N ARG A 167 6.48 -7.62 -4.68
CA ARG A 167 5.40 -7.54 -3.68
C ARG A 167 5.62 -8.48 -2.50
N ASP A 168 6.14 -9.69 -2.76
CA ASP A 168 6.51 -10.64 -1.72
C ASP A 168 7.57 -10.04 -0.78
N THR A 169 8.67 -9.58 -1.35
CA THR A 169 9.79 -9.00 -0.60
C THR A 169 9.36 -7.78 0.23
N ALA A 170 8.60 -6.87 -0.39
CA ALA A 170 8.11 -5.70 0.33
C ALA A 170 7.09 -6.06 1.42
N GLY A 171 6.26 -7.09 1.21
CA GLY A 171 5.32 -7.58 2.22
C GLY A 171 6.05 -8.07 3.46
N ARG A 172 7.08 -8.89 3.28
CA ARG A 172 7.92 -9.37 4.39
C ARG A 172 8.63 -8.24 5.12
N TYR A 173 9.14 -7.26 4.39
CA TYR A 173 9.75 -6.08 4.97
C TYR A 173 8.75 -5.31 5.86
N TRP A 174 7.57 -4.97 5.35
CA TRP A 174 6.57 -4.24 6.14
C TRP A 174 6.04 -5.04 7.31
N TYR A 175 5.90 -6.36 7.16
CA TYR A 175 5.53 -7.24 8.27
C TYR A 175 6.55 -7.16 9.41
N SER A 176 7.84 -7.23 9.09
CA SER A 176 8.88 -7.13 10.11
C SER A 176 8.95 -5.74 10.77
N VAL A 177 8.68 -4.67 10.02
CA VAL A 177 8.56 -3.32 10.60
C VAL A 177 7.40 -3.24 11.59
N ILE A 178 6.26 -3.84 11.26
CA ILE A 178 5.04 -3.79 12.10
C ILE A 178 5.18 -4.69 13.33
N THR A 179 5.70 -5.90 13.18
CA THR A 179 5.79 -6.89 14.27
C THR A 179 6.98 -6.68 15.17
N GLY A 180 7.99 -5.91 14.72
CA GLY A 180 9.25 -5.71 15.43
C GLY A 180 10.23 -6.88 15.26
N GLU A 181 10.00 -7.78 14.31
CA GLU A 181 10.97 -8.79 13.90
C GLU A 181 12.14 -8.11 13.19
N GLU A 182 13.33 -8.73 13.20
CA GLU A 182 14.48 -8.18 12.48
C GLU A 182 14.17 -8.13 10.98
N PRO A 183 14.18 -6.95 10.35
CA PRO A 183 13.76 -6.84 8.97
C PRO A 183 14.72 -7.61 8.04
N PRO A 184 14.20 -8.31 7.02
CA PRO A 184 15.04 -8.73 5.91
C PRO A 184 15.67 -7.48 5.28
N GLU A 185 16.86 -7.62 4.69
CA GLU A 185 17.45 -6.49 3.96
C GLU A 185 16.42 -5.86 3.00
N PRO A 186 16.34 -4.52 2.96
CA PRO A 186 15.42 -3.85 2.04
C PRO A 186 15.65 -4.40 0.63
N PRO A 187 14.58 -4.66 -0.14
CA PRO A 187 14.75 -5.11 -1.51
C PRO A 187 15.66 -4.12 -2.26
N GLU A 188 16.69 -4.64 -2.92
CA GLU A 188 17.51 -3.78 -3.78
C GLU A 188 16.58 -3.02 -4.73
N PRO A 189 16.77 -1.70 -4.89
CA PRO A 189 15.96 -0.94 -5.82
C PRO A 189 16.11 -1.59 -7.20
N PRO A 190 15.00 -1.93 -7.87
CA PRO A 190 15.05 -2.57 -9.18
C PRO A 190 15.94 -1.73 -10.09
N GLN A 191 16.91 -2.39 -10.72
CA GLN A 191 17.78 -1.74 -11.70
C GLN A 191 16.93 -1.16 -12.84
N PRO A 192 17.19 0.07 -13.31
CA PRO A 192 16.37 0.72 -14.32
C PRO A 192 16.46 -0.08 -15.63
N THR A 193 15.45 -0.86 -15.92
CA THR A 193 15.20 -1.41 -17.24
C THR A 193 14.19 -0.52 -17.93
N GLY A 194 14.53 0.03 -19.07
CA GLY A 194 13.94 1.08 -19.90
C GLY A 194 12.42 1.38 -19.94
N ASN A 195 11.61 0.84 -19.02
CA ASN A 195 10.21 1.16 -18.78
C ASN A 195 9.89 1.00 -17.29
N VAL A 196 10.69 1.63 -16.47
CA VAL A 196 10.54 1.55 -15.02
C VAL A 196 9.42 2.49 -14.58
N PRO A 197 8.40 2.00 -13.86
CA PRO A 197 7.52 2.90 -13.12
C PRO A 197 8.36 3.81 -12.21
N ILE A 198 8.01 5.07 -12.17
CA ILE A 198 8.79 6.16 -11.59
C ILE A 198 9.21 5.93 -10.13
N TRP A 199 8.45 5.18 -9.35
CA TRP A 199 8.78 4.81 -7.97
C TRP A 199 10.04 3.91 -7.84
N LEU A 200 10.55 3.32 -8.92
CA LEU A 200 11.80 2.54 -8.99
C LEU A 200 13.07 3.42 -9.01
N LEU A 201 12.95 4.72 -9.15
CA LEU A 201 14.07 5.65 -9.20
C LEU A 201 14.55 6.15 -7.83
N PHE A 202 14.07 5.56 -6.73
CA PHE A 202 14.60 5.87 -5.41
C PHE A 202 16.04 5.40 -5.27
N LYS A 203 16.99 6.24 -5.62
CA LYS A 203 18.35 6.13 -5.12
C LYS A 203 18.30 6.38 -3.62
N PHE A 204 18.61 5.36 -2.83
CA PHE A 204 18.98 5.54 -1.44
C PHE A 204 20.21 6.46 -1.42
N ASN A 205 20.03 7.75 -1.17
CA ASN A 205 21.10 8.62 -0.77
C ASN A 205 21.42 8.26 0.67
N GLU A 206 22.36 7.33 0.86
CA GLU A 206 23.10 7.26 2.10
C GLU A 206 23.84 8.59 2.23
N GLY A 207 23.33 9.45 3.13
CA GLY A 207 24.02 10.66 3.53
C GLY A 207 25.33 10.29 4.20
N ARG A 208 26.45 10.76 3.62
CA ARG A 208 27.72 10.88 4.32
C ARG A 208 27.66 12.02 5.31
#